data_b16f3735f1eae696cbaa62319a7b39eb
#
_entry.id   b16f3735f1eae696cbaa62319a7b39eb
#
_cell.length_a   1.000
_cell.length_b   1.000
_cell.length_c   1.000
_cell.angle_alpha   90.00
_cell.angle_beta   90.00
_cell.angle_gamma   90.00
#
_symmetry.space_group_name_H-M   'P 1'
#
loop_
_entity.id
_entity.type
_entity.pdbx_description
1 polymer ?
#
loop_
_entity_poly.entity_id
_entity_poly.type
_entity_poly.pdbx_seq_one_letter_code
_entity_poly.pdbx_strand_id
1 'polypeptide(L)' 'MAIDLRSDTVTQPTAAMREAIASAAVGDDVYGDDPTVNSLEERVAALFGHEAALFCPTGSLANQLSIRTLVKPGE' A
#
# COMPACT_ATOMS: atom_id res chain seq x y z
N MET A 1 2.80 27.29 -12.08
CA MET A 1 2.84 25.98 -11.38
C MET A 1 4.29 25.54 -11.24
N ALA A 2 4.72 25.28 -10.03
CA ALA A 2 6.10 24.83 -9.78
C ALA A 2 6.17 23.30 -9.81
N ILE A 3 7.27 22.80 -10.33
CA ILE A 3 7.58 21.36 -10.30
C ILE A 3 8.41 21.11 -9.05
N ASP A 4 7.94 20.21 -8.20
CA ASP A 4 8.61 19.85 -6.94
C ASP A 4 9.01 18.38 -6.99
N LEU A 5 10.32 18.13 -6.99
CA LEU A 5 10.89 16.78 -7.06
C LEU A 5 11.62 16.38 -5.76
N ARG A 6 11.35 17.06 -4.66
CA ARG A 6 12.00 16.76 -3.38
C ARG A 6 11.68 15.36 -2.87
N SER A 7 10.43 14.98 -2.93
CA SER A 7 9.96 13.70 -2.38
C SER A 7 8.55 13.43 -2.86
N ASP A 8 8.19 12.17 -2.97
CA ASP A 8 6.81 11.76 -3.20
C ASP A 8 5.87 12.21 -2.08
N THR A 9 6.41 12.44 -0.88
CA THR A 9 5.61 12.87 0.27
C THR A 9 5.00 14.26 0.12
N VAL A 10 5.48 15.08 -0.82
CA VAL A 10 4.88 16.39 -1.09
C VAL A 10 3.72 16.33 -2.07
N THR A 11 3.45 15.17 -2.67
CA THR A 11 2.34 15.01 -3.60
C THR A 11 1.01 15.05 -2.86
N GLN A 12 -0.02 15.45 -3.58
CA GLN A 12 -1.37 15.51 -3.02
C GLN A 12 -2.31 14.65 -3.85
N PRO A 13 -3.33 14.09 -3.22
CA PRO A 13 -4.31 13.29 -3.96
C PRO A 13 -5.11 14.16 -4.93
N THR A 14 -5.44 13.59 -6.07
CA THR A 14 -6.34 14.25 -7.04
C THR A 14 -7.77 14.28 -6.48
N ALA A 15 -8.65 15.06 -7.12
CA ALA A 15 -10.06 15.07 -6.76
C ALA A 15 -10.69 13.67 -6.85
N ALA A 16 -10.33 12.91 -7.88
CA ALA A 16 -10.82 11.53 -8.05
C ALA A 16 -10.32 10.61 -6.92
N MET A 17 -9.07 10.78 -6.49
CA MET A 17 -8.53 10.02 -5.37
C MET A 17 -9.25 10.35 -4.06
N ARG A 18 -9.54 11.64 -3.81
CA ARG A 18 -10.28 12.06 -2.62
C ARG A 18 -11.69 11.48 -2.59
N GLU A 19 -12.36 11.46 -3.74
CA GLU A 19 -13.68 10.86 -3.85
C GLU A 19 -13.63 9.35 -3.60
N ALA A 20 -12.63 8.66 -4.12
CA ALA A 20 -12.43 7.23 -3.89
C ALA A 20 -12.22 6.92 -2.41
N ILE A 21 -11.42 7.76 -1.71
CA ILE A 21 -11.20 7.62 -0.27
C ILE A 21 -12.53 7.78 0.49
N ALA A 22 -13.31 8.79 0.14
CA ALA A 22 -14.56 9.08 0.83
C ALA A 22 -15.62 7.99 0.64
N SER A 23 -15.63 7.33 -0.52
CA SER A 23 -16.67 6.35 -0.88
C SER A 23 -16.19 4.89 -0.78
N ALA A 24 -14.94 4.64 -0.40
CA ALA A 24 -14.40 3.30 -0.34
C ALA A 24 -15.16 2.42 0.66
N ALA A 25 -15.48 1.19 0.25
CA ALA A 25 -16.00 0.19 1.16
C ALA A 25 -14.87 -0.27 2.09
N VAL A 26 -15.16 -0.38 3.37
CA VAL A 26 -14.18 -0.75 4.37
C VAL A 26 -14.68 -1.90 5.23
N GLY A 27 -13.76 -2.58 5.89
CA GLY A 27 -14.05 -3.68 6.80
C GLY A 27 -12.89 -3.88 7.76
N ASP A 28 -12.98 -4.90 8.58
CA ASP A 28 -11.95 -5.19 9.58
C ASP A 28 -10.81 -5.96 8.94
N ASP A 29 -9.68 -5.26 8.73
CA ASP A 29 -8.51 -5.85 8.08
C ASP A 29 -7.86 -6.96 8.93
N VAL A 30 -8.04 -6.94 10.23
CA VAL A 30 -7.53 -8.01 11.12
C VAL A 30 -8.14 -9.36 10.74
N TYR A 31 -9.41 -9.36 10.31
CA TYR A 31 -10.10 -10.56 9.86
C TYR A 31 -10.09 -10.72 8.33
N GLY A 32 -9.38 -9.86 7.62
CA GLY A 32 -9.35 -9.91 6.16
C GLY A 32 -10.66 -9.49 5.49
N ASP A 33 -11.45 -8.66 6.17
CA ASP A 33 -12.79 -8.28 5.71
C ASP A 33 -12.85 -6.94 4.98
N ASP A 34 -11.72 -6.22 4.85
CA ASP A 34 -11.70 -4.94 4.14
C ASP A 34 -11.61 -5.18 2.63
N PRO A 35 -12.70 -4.94 1.88
CA PRO A 35 -12.71 -5.26 0.44
C PRO A 35 -11.78 -4.34 -0.38
N THR A 36 -11.53 -3.12 0.08
CA THR A 36 -10.65 -2.18 -0.61
C THR A 36 -9.19 -2.59 -0.46
N VAL A 37 -8.76 -3.01 0.74
CA VAL A 37 -7.42 -3.54 0.97
C VAL A 37 -7.23 -4.83 0.16
N ASN A 38 -8.19 -5.74 0.20
CA ASN A 38 -8.11 -6.99 -0.54
C ASN A 38 -7.98 -6.75 -2.05
N SER A 39 -8.76 -5.80 -2.59
CA SER A 39 -8.71 -5.43 -3.99
C SER A 39 -7.36 -4.83 -4.37
N LEU A 40 -6.79 -3.98 -3.52
CA LEU A 40 -5.47 -3.40 -3.75
C LEU A 40 -4.40 -4.48 -3.82
N GLU A 41 -4.40 -5.39 -2.85
CA GLU A 41 -3.41 -6.49 -2.82
C GLU A 41 -3.50 -7.37 -4.06
N GLU A 42 -4.71 -7.74 -4.48
CA GLU A 42 -4.92 -8.54 -5.68
C GLU A 42 -4.42 -7.83 -6.95
N ARG A 43 -4.74 -6.53 -7.08
CA ARG A 43 -4.34 -5.76 -8.26
C ARG A 43 -2.84 -5.55 -8.34
N VAL A 44 -2.19 -5.27 -7.22
CA VAL A 44 -0.72 -5.09 -7.19
C VAL A 44 -0.02 -6.41 -7.47
N ALA A 45 -0.47 -7.51 -6.89
CA ALA A 45 0.09 -8.82 -7.17
C ALA A 45 0.01 -9.16 -8.67
N ALA A 46 -1.15 -8.93 -9.28
CA ALA A 46 -1.35 -9.16 -10.71
C ALA A 46 -0.47 -8.24 -11.57
N LEU A 47 -0.36 -6.97 -11.19
CA LEU A 47 0.44 -5.99 -11.92
C LEU A 47 1.91 -6.40 -12.02
N PHE A 48 2.46 -6.97 -10.97
CA PHE A 48 3.86 -7.39 -10.92
C PHE A 48 4.07 -8.89 -11.19
N GLY A 49 3.00 -9.63 -11.46
CA GLY A 49 3.10 -11.05 -11.78
C GLY A 49 3.46 -11.92 -10.58
N HIS A 50 3.13 -11.49 -9.37
CA HIS A 50 3.34 -12.26 -8.15
C HIS A 50 2.06 -12.93 -7.70
N GLU A 51 2.18 -14.01 -6.94
CA GLU A 51 1.03 -14.76 -6.45
C GLU A 51 0.28 -14.04 -5.33
N ALA A 52 0.92 -13.13 -4.63
CA ALA A 52 0.31 -12.37 -3.53
C ALA A 52 1.04 -11.05 -3.30
N ALA A 53 0.36 -10.13 -2.61
CA ALA A 53 0.91 -8.87 -2.14
C ALA A 53 0.35 -8.59 -0.75
N LEU A 54 1.08 -7.80 0.04
CA LEU A 54 0.68 -7.43 1.39
C LEU A 54 0.67 -5.92 1.52
N PHE A 55 -0.47 -5.36 1.90
CA PHE A 55 -0.58 -3.93 2.21
C PHE A 55 0.08 -3.62 3.54
N CYS A 56 0.89 -2.56 3.56
CA CYS A 56 1.51 -2.03 4.77
C CYS A 56 1.16 -0.55 4.89
N PRO A 57 0.69 -0.08 6.06
CA PRO A 57 0.27 1.32 6.21
C PRO A 57 1.42 2.32 6.13
N THR A 58 2.67 1.89 6.25
CA THR A 58 3.84 2.77 6.08
C THR A 58 4.94 2.06 5.30
N GLY A 59 5.79 2.84 4.62
CA GLY A 59 6.97 2.32 3.94
C GLY A 59 8.00 1.74 4.92
N SER A 60 8.09 2.30 6.11
CA SER A 60 8.98 1.78 7.16
C SER A 60 8.59 0.37 7.57
N LEU A 61 7.30 0.09 7.75
CA LEU A 61 6.82 -1.25 8.05
C LEU A 61 7.08 -2.20 6.88
N ALA A 62 6.84 -1.76 5.65
CA ALA A 62 7.10 -2.57 4.46
C ALA A 62 8.58 -2.96 4.37
N ASN A 63 9.49 -2.02 4.60
CA ASN A 63 10.92 -2.29 4.60
C ASN A 63 11.31 -3.30 5.68
N GLN A 64 10.81 -3.12 6.89
CA GLN A 64 11.13 -4.01 8.01
C GLN A 64 10.62 -5.42 7.77
N LEU A 65 9.41 -5.57 7.27
CA LEU A 65 8.85 -6.88 6.95
C LEU A 65 9.61 -7.56 5.82
N SER A 66 10.02 -6.80 4.79
CA SER A 66 10.82 -7.33 3.69
C SER A 66 12.15 -7.87 4.16
N ILE A 67 12.87 -7.09 4.99
CA ILE A 67 14.16 -7.49 5.54
C ILE A 67 13.98 -8.71 6.44
N ARG A 68 13.00 -8.68 7.33
CA ARG A 68 12.75 -9.78 8.27
C ARG A 68 12.39 -11.09 7.57
N THR A 69 11.71 -11.00 6.43
CA THR A 69 11.31 -12.18 5.65
C THR A 69 12.50 -12.79 4.91
N LEU A 70 13.42 -11.96 4.42
CA LEU A 70 14.50 -12.38 3.53
C LEU A 70 15.81 -12.66 4.25
N VAL A 71 16.02 -12.15 5.46
CA VAL A 71 17.25 -12.33 6.22
C VAL A 71 16.96 -12.83 7.63
N LYS A 72 17.95 -13.52 8.21
CA LYS A 72 17.87 -14.01 9.59
C LYS A 72 18.31 -12.90 10.56
N PRO A 73 17.84 -12.92 11.82
CA PRO A 73 18.33 -11.98 12.82
C PRO A 73 19.85 -12.02 12.92
N GLY A 74 20.47 -10.85 12.89
CA GLY A 74 21.92 -10.70 12.97
C GLY A 74 22.67 -10.69 11.63
N GLU A 75 21.97 -10.89 10.53
CA GLU A 75 22.57 -10.76 9.19
C GLU A 75 22.60 -9.33 8.70
#